data_2b865ba8e0d4f61188b81b157c38c45b
#
_entry.id   2b865ba8e0d4f61188b81b157c38c45b
#
_cell.length_a   1.000
_cell.length_b   1.000
_cell.length_c   1.000
_cell.angle_alpha   90.00
_cell.angle_beta   90.00
_cell.angle_gamma   90.00
#
_symmetry.space_group_name_H-M   'P 1'
#
loop_
_entity.id
_entity.type
_entity.pdbx_description
1 polymer ?
#
loop_
_entity_poly.entity_id
_entity_poly.type
_entity_poly.pdbx_seq_one_letter_code
_entity_poly.pdbx_strand_id
1 'polypeptide(L)'
;VASDTTTDKNVSEFLQSQLESKLPGLKVTVKNLPSKSAYNLVANDKYDLYLSLWLNDYADPYSELQTLEKTNSHNYGKYTSAAYNNELSQARKNAATRSVYFSHLLKAQEQMNQDYPVLPLYTMVEDHLVNANLKGVLWHKVGIVDYTRAYFK
;
A
#
# COMPACT_ATOMS: atom_id res chain seq x y z
N VAL A 1 0.92 15.36 -1.55
CA VAL A 1 1.52 15.24 -0.21
C VAL A 1 2.32 13.94 -0.14
N ALA A 2 3.49 13.98 0.48
CA ALA A 2 4.34 12.82 0.72
C ALA A 2 5.11 13.00 2.04
N SER A 3 5.73 11.94 2.54
CA SER A 3 6.65 12.10 3.67
C SER A 3 7.97 12.76 3.22
N ASP A 4 8.78 13.21 4.18
CA ASP A 4 10.05 13.90 3.90
C ASP A 4 11.26 12.96 3.87
N THR A 5 11.04 11.65 3.74
CA THR A 5 12.12 10.70 3.48
C THR A 5 12.79 10.98 2.14
N THR A 6 14.06 10.63 2.00
CA THR A 6 14.78 10.80 0.73
C THR A 6 14.08 10.08 -0.42
N THR A 7 13.59 8.85 -0.18
CA THR A 7 12.88 8.06 -1.19
C THR A 7 11.61 8.77 -1.64
N ASP A 8 10.76 9.22 -0.71
CA ASP A 8 9.49 9.85 -1.05
C ASP A 8 9.69 11.21 -1.73
N LYS A 9 10.73 11.96 -1.37
CA LYS A 9 11.12 13.19 -2.08
C LYS A 9 11.45 12.89 -3.54
N ASN A 10 12.36 11.95 -3.78
CA ASN A 10 12.78 11.59 -5.14
C ASN A 10 11.59 11.09 -5.98
N VAL A 11 10.73 10.23 -5.41
CA VAL A 11 9.55 9.72 -6.11
C VAL A 11 8.54 10.84 -6.39
N SER A 12 8.27 11.72 -5.43
CA SER A 12 7.31 12.81 -5.62
C SER A 12 7.80 13.85 -6.65
N GLU A 13 9.09 14.17 -6.68
CA GLU A 13 9.69 15.05 -7.70
C GLU A 13 9.66 14.40 -9.09
N PHE A 14 9.96 13.11 -9.19
CA PHE A 14 9.83 12.36 -10.43
C PHE A 14 8.38 12.37 -10.94
N LEU A 15 7.40 12.07 -10.07
CA LEU A 15 5.99 12.10 -10.44
C LEU A 15 5.54 13.50 -10.87
N GLN A 16 5.94 14.57 -10.16
CA GLN A 16 5.68 15.95 -10.55
C GLN A 16 6.17 16.21 -11.99
N SER A 17 7.43 15.88 -12.26
CA SER A 17 8.03 16.06 -13.58
C SER A 17 7.29 15.29 -14.67
N GLN A 18 6.92 14.02 -14.42
CA GLN A 18 6.19 13.21 -15.40
C GLN A 18 4.78 13.75 -15.64
N LEU A 19 4.05 14.12 -14.60
CA LEU A 19 2.68 14.63 -14.71
C LEU A 19 2.67 15.97 -15.48
N GLU A 20 3.54 16.91 -15.12
CA GLU A 20 3.60 18.22 -15.79
C GLU A 20 4.07 18.11 -17.25
N SER A 21 4.96 17.16 -17.56
CA SER A 21 5.45 16.96 -18.93
C SER A 21 4.43 16.27 -19.85
N LYS A 22 3.57 15.40 -19.29
CA LYS A 22 2.62 14.59 -20.05
C LYS A 22 1.22 15.20 -20.11
N LEU A 23 0.88 16.08 -19.18
CA LEU A 23 -0.44 16.70 -19.06
C LEU A 23 -0.30 18.22 -19.20
N PRO A 24 -0.39 18.75 -20.42
CA PRO A 24 -0.23 20.19 -20.67
C PRO A 24 -1.20 21.03 -19.85
N GLY A 25 -0.68 22.01 -19.13
CA GLY A 25 -1.45 22.89 -18.25
C GLY A 25 -1.62 22.42 -16.81
N LEU A 26 -1.26 21.17 -16.50
CA LEU A 26 -1.21 20.72 -15.10
C LEU A 26 -0.01 21.36 -14.39
N LYS A 27 -0.26 21.83 -13.15
CA LYS A 27 0.80 22.25 -12.21
C LYS A 27 0.67 21.45 -10.94
N VAL A 28 1.77 20.86 -10.50
CA VAL A 28 1.83 20.02 -9.31
C VAL A 28 2.66 20.72 -8.24
N THR A 29 2.09 20.88 -7.05
CA THR A 29 2.82 21.39 -5.89
C THR A 29 3.14 20.24 -4.94
N VAL A 30 4.41 19.89 -4.83
CA VAL A 30 4.86 18.85 -3.91
C VAL A 30 4.97 19.41 -2.50
N LYS A 31 4.42 18.69 -1.52
CA LYS A 31 4.57 18.94 -0.09
C LYS A 31 5.17 17.71 0.59
N ASN A 32 6.47 17.74 0.85
CA ASN A 32 7.15 16.72 1.66
C ASN A 32 7.19 17.20 3.11
N LEU A 33 6.62 16.41 4.00
CA LEU A 33 6.43 16.75 5.41
C LEU A 33 6.84 15.57 6.30
N PRO A 34 7.22 15.82 7.57
CA PRO A 34 7.35 14.73 8.54
C PRO A 34 6.11 13.85 8.52
N SER A 35 6.27 12.53 8.57
CA SER A 35 5.20 11.54 8.32
C SER A 35 3.92 11.83 9.11
N LYS A 36 4.04 12.24 10.39
CA LYS A 36 2.88 12.62 11.21
C LYS A 36 2.14 13.84 10.65
N SER A 37 2.86 14.82 10.12
CA SER A 37 2.27 16.03 9.54
C SER A 37 1.61 15.75 8.20
N ALA A 38 2.24 14.91 7.36
CA ALA A 38 1.65 14.43 6.12
C ALA A 38 0.34 13.68 6.40
N TYR A 39 0.37 12.74 7.35
CA TYR A 39 -0.81 12.00 7.79
C TYR A 39 -1.94 12.93 8.28
N ASN A 40 -1.63 13.95 9.07
CA ASN A 40 -2.63 14.91 9.55
C ASN A 40 -3.31 15.69 8.41
N LEU A 41 -2.58 16.04 7.35
CA LEU A 41 -3.18 16.68 6.17
C LEU A 41 -4.14 15.72 5.47
N VAL A 42 -3.72 14.47 5.29
CA VAL A 42 -4.50 13.42 4.61
C VAL A 42 -5.76 13.09 5.40
N ALA A 43 -5.65 12.91 6.71
CA ALA A 43 -6.79 12.63 7.58
C ALA A 43 -7.84 13.78 7.64
N ASN A 44 -7.43 15.00 7.25
CA ASN A 44 -8.30 16.18 7.18
C ASN A 44 -8.65 16.59 5.73
N ASP A 45 -8.49 15.69 4.77
CA ASP A 45 -8.81 15.91 3.35
C ASP A 45 -8.06 17.11 2.70
N LYS A 46 -6.86 17.42 3.19
CA LYS A 46 -6.06 18.56 2.71
C LYS A 46 -5.00 18.12 1.71
N TYR A 47 -5.41 17.36 0.72
CA TYR A 47 -4.54 16.87 -0.35
C TYR A 47 -5.37 16.56 -1.60
N ASP A 48 -4.71 16.57 -2.76
CA ASP A 48 -5.25 16.05 -4.03
C ASP A 48 -4.69 14.67 -4.33
N LEU A 49 -3.38 14.50 -4.13
CA LEU A 49 -2.65 13.23 -4.27
C LEU A 49 -1.83 12.96 -3.01
N TYR A 50 -1.83 11.72 -2.56
CA TYR A 50 -1.03 11.26 -1.45
C TYR A 50 -0.14 10.10 -1.87
N LEU A 51 1.18 10.29 -1.78
CA LEU A 51 2.15 9.21 -1.95
C LEU A 51 2.27 8.45 -0.63
N SER A 52 1.94 7.17 -0.66
CA SER A 52 1.91 6.31 0.53
C SER A 52 2.55 4.96 0.24
N LEU A 53 2.96 4.29 1.28
CA LEU A 53 3.41 2.90 1.30
C LEU A 53 2.46 2.09 2.17
N TRP A 54 2.11 0.90 1.73
CA TRP A 54 1.44 -0.09 2.56
C TRP A 54 2.34 -1.31 2.75
N LEU A 55 2.49 -1.75 3.99
CA LEU A 55 3.09 -3.03 4.34
C LEU A 55 1.98 -3.94 4.82
N ASN A 56 1.88 -5.12 4.23
CA ASN A 56 0.84 -6.07 4.60
C ASN A 56 1.05 -6.60 6.03
N ASP A 57 -0.01 -6.66 6.81
CA ASP A 57 0.00 -7.22 8.17
C ASP A 57 0.23 -8.74 8.16
N TYR A 58 -0.16 -9.41 7.07
CA TYR A 58 -0.01 -10.85 6.84
C TYR A 58 0.05 -11.17 5.33
N ALA A 59 0.60 -12.33 5.00
CA ALA A 59 0.85 -12.75 3.61
C ALA A 59 -0.44 -13.25 2.92
N ASP A 60 -1.40 -12.36 2.73
CA ASP A 60 -2.65 -12.61 2.02
C ASP A 60 -3.09 -11.33 1.30
N PRO A 61 -3.56 -11.39 0.03
CA PRO A 61 -4.02 -10.22 -0.72
C PRO A 61 -5.15 -9.44 -0.03
N TYR A 62 -5.94 -10.09 0.82
CA TYR A 62 -6.98 -9.43 1.58
C TYR A 62 -6.41 -8.34 2.50
N SER A 63 -5.18 -8.54 3.06
CA SER A 63 -4.52 -7.55 3.91
C SER A 63 -4.34 -6.20 3.22
N GLU A 64 -4.08 -6.21 1.92
CA GLU A 64 -3.96 -4.99 1.11
C GLU A 64 -5.32 -4.46 0.68
N LEU A 65 -6.16 -5.31 0.10
CA LEU A 65 -7.46 -4.90 -0.45
C LEU A 65 -8.40 -4.34 0.63
N GLN A 66 -8.39 -4.87 1.86
CA GLN A 66 -9.25 -4.36 2.94
C GLN A 66 -8.99 -2.88 3.28
N THR A 67 -7.83 -2.33 2.93
CA THR A 67 -7.51 -0.92 3.20
C THR A 67 -8.43 0.05 2.49
N LEU A 68 -9.06 -0.38 1.40
CA LEU A 68 -10.01 0.40 0.60
C LEU A 68 -11.48 0.10 0.93
N GLU A 69 -11.76 -0.76 1.91
CA GLU A 69 -13.14 -0.93 2.38
C GLU A 69 -13.71 0.38 2.90
N LYS A 70 -14.98 0.63 2.62
CA LYS A 70 -15.68 1.88 2.97
C LYS A 70 -15.49 2.31 4.44
N THR A 71 -15.41 1.36 5.36
CA THR A 71 -15.31 1.62 6.81
C THR A 71 -13.87 1.52 7.34
N ASN A 72 -12.89 1.24 6.49
CA ASN A 72 -11.50 1.12 6.91
C ASN A 72 -10.87 2.49 7.14
N SER A 73 -10.18 2.67 8.25
CA SER A 73 -9.51 3.93 8.61
C SER A 73 -8.36 4.32 7.67
N HIS A 74 -7.85 3.39 6.88
CA HIS A 74 -6.80 3.64 5.88
C HIS A 74 -7.36 4.00 4.49
N ASN A 75 -8.70 3.99 4.33
CA ASN A 75 -9.34 4.45 3.11
C ASN A 75 -9.34 5.99 3.05
N TYR A 76 -8.16 6.57 2.94
CA TYR A 76 -7.98 8.02 2.95
C TYR A 76 -8.69 8.72 1.78
N GLY A 77 -8.70 8.07 0.61
CA GLY A 77 -9.41 8.56 -0.57
C GLY A 77 -10.93 8.46 -0.49
N LYS A 78 -11.48 7.94 0.61
CA LYS A 78 -12.93 7.74 0.84
C LYS A 78 -13.61 6.99 -0.30
N TYR A 79 -12.87 6.05 -0.89
CA TYR A 79 -13.40 5.20 -1.93
C TYR A 79 -14.65 4.45 -1.46
N THR A 80 -15.70 4.49 -2.26
CA THR A 80 -16.95 3.79 -1.99
C THR A 80 -17.42 3.11 -3.25
N SER A 81 -17.34 1.79 -3.28
CA SER A 81 -17.88 0.95 -4.33
C SER A 81 -18.65 -0.20 -3.71
N ALA A 82 -19.93 -0.31 -4.02
CA ALA A 82 -20.77 -1.40 -3.51
C ALA A 82 -20.29 -2.75 -4.06
N ALA A 83 -19.86 -2.79 -5.33
CA ALA A 83 -19.30 -4.00 -5.95
C ALA A 83 -18.04 -4.45 -5.25
N TYR A 84 -17.08 -3.55 -5.04
CA TYR A 84 -15.84 -3.82 -4.32
C TYR A 84 -16.08 -4.39 -2.91
N ASN A 85 -16.88 -3.68 -2.10
CA ASN A 85 -17.19 -4.08 -0.73
C ASN A 85 -17.95 -5.42 -0.68
N ASN A 86 -18.83 -5.69 -1.66
CA ASN A 86 -19.52 -6.98 -1.76
C ASN A 86 -18.54 -8.10 -2.04
N GLU A 87 -17.60 -7.95 -2.97
CA GLU A 87 -16.61 -8.98 -3.28
C GLU A 87 -15.72 -9.30 -2.07
N LEU A 88 -15.25 -8.30 -1.33
CA LEU A 88 -14.50 -8.53 -0.09
C LEU A 88 -15.34 -9.23 0.99
N SER A 89 -16.63 -8.88 1.10
CA SER A 89 -17.55 -9.58 2.00
C SER A 89 -17.76 -11.04 1.61
N GLN A 90 -17.89 -11.34 0.31
CA GLN A 90 -18.00 -12.71 -0.19
C GLN A 90 -16.70 -13.50 0.02
N ALA A 91 -15.55 -12.88 -0.16
CA ALA A 91 -14.27 -13.50 0.16
C ALA A 91 -14.25 -13.96 1.62
N ARG A 92 -14.56 -13.08 2.58
CA ARG A 92 -14.61 -13.45 4.01
C ARG A 92 -15.57 -14.61 4.31
N LYS A 93 -16.77 -14.59 3.71
CA LYS A 93 -17.77 -15.66 3.91
C LYS A 93 -17.30 -17.01 3.38
N ASN A 94 -16.45 -17.01 2.38
CA ASN A 94 -15.96 -18.21 1.70
C ASN A 94 -14.48 -18.53 2.03
N ALA A 95 -13.94 -18.01 3.14
CA ALA A 95 -12.54 -18.17 3.51
C ALA A 95 -12.07 -19.63 3.62
N ALA A 96 -12.99 -20.55 3.97
CA ALA A 96 -12.68 -21.98 4.04
C ALA A 96 -12.48 -22.64 2.67
N THR A 97 -13.00 -22.06 1.59
CA THR A 97 -12.87 -22.58 0.21
C THR A 97 -11.91 -21.70 -0.58
N ARG A 98 -10.62 -22.06 -0.54
CA ARG A 98 -9.53 -21.25 -1.07
C ARG A 98 -9.77 -20.71 -2.50
N SER A 99 -10.24 -21.54 -3.42
CA SER A 99 -10.51 -21.12 -4.81
C SER A 99 -11.59 -20.05 -4.90
N VAL A 100 -12.67 -20.20 -4.14
CA VAL A 100 -13.77 -19.22 -4.09
C VAL A 100 -13.31 -17.94 -3.42
N TYR A 101 -12.58 -18.03 -2.31
CA TYR A 101 -11.98 -16.90 -1.63
C TYR A 101 -11.13 -16.04 -2.58
N PHE A 102 -10.17 -16.66 -3.25
CA PHE A 102 -9.29 -15.93 -4.18
C PHE A 102 -10.02 -15.40 -5.42
N SER A 103 -11.07 -16.08 -5.90
CA SER A 103 -11.87 -15.57 -7.02
C SER A 103 -12.58 -14.26 -6.66
N HIS A 104 -13.06 -14.11 -5.42
CA HIS A 104 -13.65 -12.88 -4.94
C HIS A 104 -12.61 -11.77 -4.74
N LEU A 105 -11.41 -12.09 -4.23
CA LEU A 105 -10.33 -11.10 -4.12
C LEU A 105 -9.90 -10.59 -5.49
N LEU A 106 -9.80 -11.46 -6.48
CA LEU A 106 -9.49 -11.06 -7.86
C LEU A 106 -10.53 -10.10 -8.42
N LYS A 107 -11.82 -10.39 -8.25
CA LYS A 107 -12.91 -9.50 -8.69
C LYS A 107 -12.88 -8.14 -7.98
N ALA A 108 -12.55 -8.13 -6.67
CA ALA A 108 -12.35 -6.87 -5.95
C ALA A 108 -11.19 -6.07 -6.54
N GLN A 109 -10.05 -6.71 -6.84
CA GLN A 109 -8.92 -6.09 -7.49
C GLN A 109 -9.25 -5.57 -8.90
N GLU A 110 -10.01 -6.33 -9.70
CA GLU A 110 -10.48 -5.90 -11.01
C GLU A 110 -11.36 -4.64 -10.91
N GLN A 111 -12.27 -4.59 -9.93
CA GLN A 111 -13.10 -3.41 -9.66
C GLN A 111 -12.24 -2.21 -9.24
N MET A 112 -11.28 -2.41 -8.34
CA MET A 112 -10.33 -1.37 -7.95
C MET A 112 -9.55 -0.82 -9.16
N ASN A 113 -9.10 -1.70 -10.05
CA ASN A 113 -8.37 -1.30 -11.26
C ASN A 113 -9.25 -0.57 -12.28
N GLN A 114 -10.57 -0.73 -12.25
CA GLN A 114 -11.52 0.02 -13.09
C GLN A 114 -11.82 1.41 -12.50
N ASP A 115 -11.90 1.51 -11.19
CA ASP A 115 -12.30 2.74 -10.49
C ASP A 115 -11.11 3.65 -10.15
N TYR A 116 -9.88 3.12 -10.18
CA TYR A 116 -8.62 3.83 -9.87
C TYR A 116 -8.60 4.61 -8.54
N PRO A 117 -9.10 4.09 -7.41
CA PRO A 117 -9.00 4.79 -6.12
C PRO A 117 -7.55 4.92 -5.64
N VAL A 118 -6.68 4.03 -6.08
CA VAL A 118 -5.23 4.05 -5.89
C VAL A 118 -4.53 3.73 -7.20
N LEU A 119 -3.34 4.28 -7.37
CA LEU A 119 -2.46 4.00 -8.50
C LEU A 119 -1.21 3.28 -7.95
N PRO A 120 -1.07 1.97 -8.11
CA PRO A 120 0.13 1.24 -7.73
C PRO A 120 1.32 1.73 -8.57
N LEU A 121 2.42 2.09 -7.92
CA LEU A 121 3.62 2.60 -8.58
C LEU A 121 4.69 1.52 -8.70
N TYR A 122 5.07 0.91 -7.59
CA TYR A 122 6.08 -0.14 -7.53
C TYR A 122 5.98 -0.92 -6.22
N THR A 123 6.59 -2.09 -6.20
CA THR A 123 6.80 -2.87 -4.99
C THR A 123 8.20 -2.59 -4.46
N MET A 124 8.31 -2.22 -3.20
CA MET A 124 9.61 -2.07 -2.55
C MET A 124 10.29 -3.43 -2.39
N VAL A 125 11.60 -3.42 -2.64
CA VAL A 125 12.49 -4.56 -2.34
C VAL A 125 13.38 -4.17 -1.19
N GLU A 126 13.56 -5.06 -0.23
CA GLU A 126 14.45 -4.88 0.90
C GLU A 126 15.61 -5.86 0.76
N ASP A 127 16.81 -5.33 0.58
CA ASP A 127 18.03 -6.12 0.47
C ASP A 127 18.61 -6.36 1.88
N HIS A 128 18.98 -7.61 2.15
CA HIS A 128 19.55 -7.99 3.44
C HIS A 128 20.98 -8.48 3.29
N LEU A 129 21.90 -7.84 4.03
CA LEU A 129 23.25 -8.34 4.20
C LEU A 129 23.34 -9.11 5.52
N VAL A 130 23.56 -10.42 5.42
CA VAL A 130 23.53 -11.33 6.58
C VAL A 130 24.86 -11.96 6.78
N ASN A 131 25.39 -11.94 8.01
CA ASN A 131 26.60 -12.67 8.37
C ASN A 131 26.37 -14.19 8.16
N ALA A 132 27.31 -14.87 7.50
CA ALA A 132 27.21 -16.30 7.19
C ALA A 132 27.06 -17.20 8.43
N ASN A 133 27.56 -16.75 9.59
CA ASN A 133 27.47 -17.47 10.86
C ASN A 133 26.17 -17.22 11.62
N LEU A 134 25.35 -16.23 11.22
CA LEU A 134 24.04 -15.98 11.81
C LEU A 134 23.04 -17.02 11.30
N LYS A 135 22.40 -17.74 12.22
CA LYS A 135 21.43 -18.80 11.96
C LYS A 135 20.12 -18.53 12.70
N GLY A 136 19.04 -19.21 12.32
CA GLY A 136 17.77 -19.17 13.02
C GLY A 136 16.93 -17.91 12.79
N VAL A 137 17.34 -17.01 11.91
CA VAL A 137 16.53 -15.84 11.52
C VAL A 137 15.37 -16.29 10.62
N LEU A 138 14.16 -15.84 10.90
CA LEU A 138 12.99 -16.10 10.08
C LEU A 138 12.63 -14.82 9.30
N TRP A 139 12.67 -14.94 7.98
CA TRP A 139 12.32 -13.88 7.03
C TRP A 139 10.89 -14.08 6.57
N HIS A 140 9.96 -13.23 7.04
CA HIS A 140 8.57 -13.30 6.63
C HIS A 140 8.35 -12.61 5.28
N LYS A 141 7.46 -13.15 4.47
CA LYS A 141 7.14 -12.62 3.12
C LYS A 141 6.55 -11.21 3.13
N VAL A 142 6.14 -10.71 4.28
CA VAL A 142 5.60 -9.35 4.47
C VAL A 142 6.65 -8.36 5.00
N GLY A 143 7.95 -8.67 4.86
CA GLY A 143 9.03 -7.77 5.28
C GLY A 143 9.33 -7.76 6.78
N ILE A 144 8.68 -8.59 7.58
CA ILE A 144 8.97 -8.74 9.01
C ILE A 144 10.11 -9.73 9.19
N VAL A 145 11.05 -9.39 10.08
CA VAL A 145 12.17 -10.27 10.45
C VAL A 145 12.03 -10.69 11.89
N ASP A 146 12.04 -12.00 12.14
CA ASP A 146 11.99 -12.57 13.50
C ASP A 146 13.37 -13.11 13.90
N TYR A 147 13.95 -12.50 14.90
CA TYR A 147 15.26 -12.85 15.49
C TYR A 147 15.16 -13.67 16.78
N THR A 148 13.96 -14.07 17.21
CA THR A 148 13.76 -14.76 18.50
C THR A 148 14.55 -16.07 18.63
N ARG A 149 14.86 -16.71 17.50
CA ARG A 149 15.66 -17.95 17.42
C ARG A 149 17.03 -17.74 16.78
N ALA A 150 17.44 -16.49 16.61
CA ALA A 150 18.73 -16.19 15.99
C ALA A 150 19.88 -16.52 16.92
N TYR A 151 20.95 -17.13 16.38
CA TYR A 151 22.19 -17.45 17.08
C TYR A 151 23.38 -17.40 16.13
N PHE A 152 24.56 -17.21 16.66
CA PHE A 152 25.82 -17.36 15.93
C PHE A 152 26.38 -18.77 16.08
N LYS A 153 26.77 -19.38 14.95
CA LYS A 153 27.44 -20.68 14.89
C LYS A 153 28.96 -20.47 14.79
#